data_2247dea4578bcf35e734462a94a4c758
#
_entry.id   2247dea4578bcf35e734462a94a4c758
#
_cell.length_a   1.000
_cell.length_b   1.000
_cell.length_c   1.000
_cell.angle_alpha   90.00
_cell.angle_beta   90.00
_cell.angle_gamma   90.00
#
_symmetry.space_group_name_H-M   'P 1'
#
loop_
_entity.id
_entity.type
_entity.pdbx_description
1 polymer ?
#
loop_
_entity_poly.entity_id
_entity_poly.type
_entity_poly.pdbx_seq_one_letter_code
_entity_poly.pdbx_strand_id
1 'polypeptide(L)'
;MDIALSYQEKGSGEPLILLHGNGEDSSYFRHQIAHFQDRYRVIALDTRGHGKSPRGSAPFTIRQFARDLYDFMETRKIAEAVLLGFSDGANIAMRFAMEHPERVKALILNGGNLDPAGVKRSTQLPIEIGYRIARHFAARSAEARKNAEMLGL
;
A
#
# COMPACT_ATOMS: atom_id res chain seq x y z
N MET A 1 12.46 9.66 -1.87
CA MET A 1 11.94 8.27 -2.08
C MET A 1 13.02 7.41 -2.71
N ASP A 2 13.23 6.17 -2.25
CA ASP A 2 14.19 5.20 -2.81
C ASP A 2 13.61 4.37 -3.98
N ILE A 3 12.31 4.54 -4.26
CA ILE A 3 11.57 3.89 -5.35
C ILE A 3 10.63 4.87 -6.04
N ALA A 4 10.23 4.54 -7.27
CA ALA A 4 9.10 5.17 -7.94
C ALA A 4 7.88 4.24 -7.83
N LEU A 5 6.76 4.76 -7.32
CA LEU A 5 5.52 3.99 -7.26
C LEU A 5 4.88 3.88 -8.65
N SER A 6 4.48 2.67 -9.01
CA SER A 6 3.62 2.40 -10.15
C SER A 6 2.17 2.79 -9.81
N TYR A 7 1.40 3.19 -10.80
CA TYR A 7 0.00 3.57 -10.62
C TYR A 7 -0.76 3.49 -11.95
N GLN A 8 -2.09 3.42 -11.83
CA GLN A 8 -3.02 3.66 -12.93
C GLN A 8 -3.69 5.01 -12.71
N GLU A 9 -3.85 5.80 -13.79
CA GLU A 9 -4.51 7.11 -13.72
C GLU A 9 -5.56 7.21 -14.81
N LYS A 10 -6.78 7.65 -14.47
CA LYS A 10 -7.89 7.89 -15.37
C LYS A 10 -8.69 9.11 -14.95
N GLY A 11 -9.31 9.76 -15.93
CA GLY A 11 -10.13 10.93 -15.70
C GLY A 11 -9.34 12.20 -15.45
N SER A 12 -10.04 13.24 -15.01
CA SER A 12 -9.50 14.57 -14.74
C SER A 12 -10.26 15.24 -13.60
N GLY A 13 -9.75 16.39 -13.11
CA GLY A 13 -10.39 17.15 -12.03
C GLY A 13 -9.76 16.87 -10.68
N GLU A 14 -10.58 16.76 -9.64
CA GLU A 14 -10.13 16.56 -8.26
C GLU A 14 -9.43 15.21 -8.07
N PRO A 15 -8.22 15.17 -7.44
CA PRO A 15 -7.51 13.93 -7.21
C PRO A 15 -8.26 13.01 -6.23
N LEU A 16 -8.51 11.75 -6.66
CA LEU A 16 -8.98 10.63 -5.86
C LEU A 16 -7.92 9.55 -5.89
N ILE A 17 -7.19 9.37 -4.79
CA ILE A 17 -6.14 8.36 -4.66
C ILE A 17 -6.71 7.10 -4.02
N LEU A 18 -6.50 5.95 -4.66
CA LEU A 18 -6.96 4.65 -4.23
C LEU A 18 -5.78 3.81 -3.73
N LEU A 19 -5.90 3.27 -2.51
CA LEU A 19 -4.88 2.53 -1.80
C LEU A 19 -5.40 1.12 -1.47
N HIS A 20 -4.82 0.10 -2.10
CA HIS A 20 -5.23 -1.31 -1.98
C HIS A 20 -4.78 -1.96 -0.67
N GLY A 21 -5.31 -3.15 -0.37
CA GLY A 21 -4.94 -3.97 0.77
C GLY A 21 -3.66 -4.78 0.55
N ASN A 22 -3.22 -5.48 1.60
CA ASN A 22 -2.03 -6.31 1.55
C ASN A 22 -2.19 -7.46 0.53
N GLY A 23 -1.17 -7.67 -0.29
CA GLY A 23 -1.16 -8.73 -1.31
C GLY A 23 -1.96 -8.40 -2.58
N GLU A 24 -2.51 -7.19 -2.69
CA GLU A 24 -3.24 -6.70 -3.86
C GLU A 24 -2.39 -5.70 -4.66
N ASP A 25 -2.97 -5.12 -5.69
CA ASP A 25 -2.40 -4.06 -6.52
C ASP A 25 -3.50 -3.11 -7.02
N SER A 26 -3.13 -2.13 -7.83
CA SER A 26 -4.06 -1.12 -8.38
C SER A 26 -5.22 -1.71 -9.20
N SER A 27 -5.11 -2.94 -9.70
CA SER A 27 -6.19 -3.61 -10.46
C SER A 27 -7.40 -3.99 -9.61
N TYR A 28 -7.22 -4.07 -8.28
CA TYR A 28 -8.32 -4.25 -7.32
C TYR A 28 -9.43 -3.21 -7.53
N PHE A 29 -9.04 -2.00 -7.87
CA PHE A 29 -9.95 -0.87 -8.02
C PHE A 29 -10.55 -0.68 -9.43
N ARG A 30 -10.51 -1.69 -10.31
CA ARG A 30 -11.02 -1.57 -11.69
C ARG A 30 -12.44 -1.01 -11.79
N HIS A 31 -13.32 -1.37 -10.85
CA HIS A 31 -14.72 -0.91 -10.82
C HIS A 31 -14.82 0.53 -10.29
N GLN A 32 -14.05 0.88 -9.26
CA GLN A 32 -14.00 2.23 -8.72
C GLN A 32 -13.39 3.22 -9.74
N ILE A 33 -12.32 2.81 -10.43
CA ILE A 33 -11.73 3.61 -11.52
C ILE A 33 -12.79 3.87 -12.59
N ALA A 34 -13.48 2.85 -13.08
CA ALA A 34 -14.52 2.98 -14.11
C ALA A 34 -15.68 3.87 -13.66
N HIS A 35 -16.07 3.81 -12.38
CA HIS A 35 -17.18 4.58 -11.85
C HIS A 35 -16.83 6.06 -11.62
N PHE A 36 -15.62 6.35 -11.13
CA PHE A 36 -15.27 7.70 -10.69
C PHE A 36 -14.51 8.54 -11.73
N GLN A 37 -13.97 7.93 -12.80
CA GLN A 37 -13.15 8.61 -13.81
C GLN A 37 -13.84 9.78 -14.53
N ASP A 38 -15.18 9.81 -14.58
CA ASP A 38 -15.93 10.87 -15.22
C ASP A 38 -16.04 12.15 -14.36
N ARG A 39 -15.70 12.06 -13.06
CA ARG A 39 -15.83 13.15 -12.07
C ARG A 39 -14.54 13.48 -11.35
N TYR A 40 -13.59 12.56 -11.30
CA TYR A 40 -12.36 12.67 -10.56
C TYR A 40 -11.16 12.31 -11.43
N ARG A 41 -10.01 12.86 -11.08
CA ARG A 41 -8.72 12.35 -11.50
C ARG A 41 -8.39 11.16 -10.59
N VAL A 42 -8.76 9.96 -11.00
CA VAL A 42 -8.61 8.74 -10.22
C VAL A 42 -7.19 8.19 -10.38
N ILE A 43 -6.49 7.99 -9.26
CA ILE A 43 -5.11 7.52 -9.21
C ILE A 43 -5.08 6.28 -8.30
N ALA A 44 -4.97 5.09 -8.87
CA ALA A 44 -4.83 3.84 -8.11
C ALA A 44 -3.36 3.47 -8.02
N LEU A 45 -2.80 3.48 -6.80
CA LEU A 45 -1.38 3.20 -6.56
C LEU A 45 -1.14 1.70 -6.38
N ASP A 46 0.00 1.24 -6.92
CA ASP A 46 0.64 0.02 -6.42
C ASP A 46 1.54 0.45 -5.25
N THR A 47 1.25 0.01 -4.04
CA THR A 47 2.07 0.34 -2.88
C THR A 47 3.44 -0.36 -2.98
N ARG A 48 4.44 0.13 -2.24
CA ARG A 48 5.79 -0.44 -2.20
C ARG A 48 5.77 -1.98 -2.13
N GLY A 49 6.47 -2.65 -3.06
CA GLY A 49 6.60 -4.11 -3.10
C GLY A 49 5.34 -4.85 -3.57
N HIS A 50 4.32 -4.15 -4.09
CA HIS A 50 3.11 -4.71 -4.66
C HIS A 50 2.97 -4.31 -6.13
N GLY A 51 2.21 -5.11 -6.89
CA GLY A 51 1.97 -4.86 -8.30
C GLY A 51 3.27 -4.66 -9.08
N LYS A 52 3.42 -3.50 -9.70
CA LYS A 52 4.62 -3.11 -10.46
C LYS A 52 5.57 -2.20 -9.67
N SER A 53 5.23 -1.85 -8.44
CA SER A 53 6.09 -1.02 -7.59
C SER A 53 7.24 -1.83 -7.00
N PRO A 54 8.49 -1.34 -7.09
CA PRO A 54 9.65 -2.01 -6.50
C PRO A 54 9.51 -2.12 -4.97
N ARG A 55 10.16 -3.14 -4.39
CA ARG A 55 10.24 -3.29 -2.93
C ARG A 55 11.11 -2.20 -2.30
N GLY A 56 12.21 -1.83 -2.96
CA GLY A 56 13.21 -0.94 -2.41
C GLY A 56 13.88 -1.45 -1.14
N SER A 57 14.70 -0.61 -0.52
CA SER A 57 15.49 -0.92 0.68
C SER A 57 14.86 -0.41 1.98
N ALA A 58 13.94 0.57 1.91
CA ALA A 58 13.30 1.14 3.08
C ALA A 58 12.42 0.13 3.85
N PRO A 59 12.12 0.38 5.16
CA PRO A 59 11.30 -0.51 5.98
C PRO A 59 9.94 -0.82 5.35
N PHE A 60 9.44 -2.05 5.53
CA PHE A 60 8.11 -2.47 5.03
C PHE A 60 7.07 -2.26 6.12
N THR A 61 6.64 -1.02 6.29
CA THR A 61 5.72 -0.60 7.36
C THR A 61 4.67 0.38 6.83
N ILE A 62 3.51 0.43 7.47
CA ILE A 62 2.44 1.41 7.15
C ILE A 62 2.98 2.85 7.19
N ARG A 63 3.86 3.17 8.14
CA ARG A 63 4.50 4.49 8.20
C ARG A 63 5.34 4.80 6.96
N GLN A 64 6.11 3.83 6.47
CA GLN A 64 6.90 4.01 5.26
C GLN A 64 5.99 4.16 4.03
N PHE A 65 4.91 3.40 3.94
CA PHE A 65 3.94 3.52 2.84
C PHE A 65 3.25 4.89 2.84
N ALA A 66 2.92 5.44 4.02
CA ALA A 66 2.40 6.80 4.12
C ALA A 66 3.43 7.85 3.66
N ARG A 67 4.72 7.66 3.96
CA ARG A 67 5.81 8.51 3.45
C ARG A 67 5.96 8.39 1.94
N ASP A 68 5.86 7.17 1.39
CA ASP A 68 5.90 6.96 -0.06
C ASP A 68 4.73 7.65 -0.78
N LEU A 69 3.54 7.67 -0.15
CA LEU A 69 2.39 8.42 -0.65
C LEU A 69 2.67 9.93 -0.64
N TYR A 70 3.28 10.45 0.43
CA TYR A 70 3.68 11.86 0.50
C TYR A 70 4.64 12.21 -0.65
N ASP A 71 5.72 11.46 -0.80
CA ASP A 71 6.71 11.67 -1.85
C ASP A 71 6.10 11.55 -3.27
N PHE A 72 5.15 10.63 -3.45
CA PHE A 72 4.39 10.50 -4.69
C PHE A 72 3.58 11.75 -4.99
N MET A 73 2.82 12.25 -4.00
CA MET A 73 2.02 13.48 -4.16
C MET A 73 2.90 14.69 -4.46
N GLU A 74 4.05 14.83 -3.79
CA GLU A 74 5.03 15.88 -4.08
C GLU A 74 5.54 15.79 -5.54
N THR A 75 5.99 14.61 -5.95
CA THR A 75 6.52 14.39 -7.29
C THR A 75 5.48 14.68 -8.38
N ARG A 76 4.21 14.37 -8.11
CA ARG A 76 3.08 14.57 -9.02
C ARG A 76 2.41 15.96 -8.89
N LYS A 77 2.93 16.81 -7.99
CA LYS A 77 2.39 18.16 -7.71
C LYS A 77 0.90 18.11 -7.32
N ILE A 78 0.52 17.11 -6.52
CA ILE A 78 -0.83 16.96 -5.96
C ILE A 78 -0.83 17.65 -4.60
N ALA A 79 -1.44 18.83 -4.50
CA ALA A 79 -1.47 19.60 -3.26
C ALA A 79 -2.33 18.93 -2.17
N GLU A 80 -3.53 18.47 -2.55
CA GLU A 80 -4.47 17.76 -1.69
C GLU A 80 -5.23 16.69 -2.48
N ALA A 81 -5.78 15.68 -1.82
CA ALA A 81 -6.55 14.62 -2.47
C ALA A 81 -7.64 14.04 -1.55
N VAL A 82 -8.66 13.45 -2.16
CA VAL A 82 -9.52 12.48 -1.49
C VAL A 82 -8.77 11.15 -1.47
N LEU A 83 -8.66 10.52 -0.29
CA LEU A 83 -8.03 9.21 -0.14
C LEU A 83 -9.07 8.13 0.11
N LEU A 84 -9.08 7.10 -0.72
CA LEU A 84 -9.88 5.90 -0.51
C LEU A 84 -8.94 4.73 -0.24
N GLY A 85 -9.07 4.12 0.93
CA GLY A 85 -8.23 3.00 1.34
C GLY A 85 -9.04 1.76 1.70
N PHE A 86 -8.54 0.59 1.30
CA PHE A 86 -9.05 -0.71 1.68
C PHE A 86 -8.02 -1.47 2.52
N SER A 87 -8.42 -2.01 3.68
CA SER A 87 -7.57 -2.79 4.58
C SER A 87 -6.27 -2.05 4.93
N ASP A 88 -5.09 -2.55 4.56
CA ASP A 88 -3.81 -1.85 4.75
C ASP A 88 -3.80 -0.47 4.06
N GLY A 89 -4.45 -0.33 2.91
CA GLY A 89 -4.63 0.97 2.26
C GLY A 89 -5.40 1.98 3.11
N ALA A 90 -6.38 1.52 3.89
CA ALA A 90 -7.07 2.38 4.85
C ALA A 90 -6.16 2.78 6.03
N ASN A 91 -5.30 1.87 6.49
CA ASN A 91 -4.29 2.17 7.51
C ASN A 91 -3.25 3.19 7.01
N ILE A 92 -2.83 3.07 5.74
CA ILE A 92 -1.94 4.04 5.08
C ILE A 92 -2.61 5.42 5.03
N ALA A 93 -3.87 5.48 4.57
CA ALA A 93 -4.63 6.73 4.46
C ALA A 93 -4.82 7.41 5.83
N MET A 94 -5.18 6.66 6.86
CA MET A 94 -5.29 7.17 8.24
C MET A 94 -3.94 7.68 8.74
N ARG A 95 -2.86 6.92 8.55
CA ARG A 95 -1.53 7.33 8.97
C ARG A 95 -1.06 8.59 8.26
N PHE A 96 -1.31 8.69 6.96
CA PHE A 96 -1.02 9.86 6.16
C PHE A 96 -1.79 11.09 6.66
N ALA A 97 -3.10 10.95 6.92
CA ALA A 97 -3.93 12.04 7.40
C ALA A 97 -3.52 12.55 8.79
N MET A 98 -3.00 11.67 9.65
CA MET A 98 -2.46 12.07 10.96
C MET A 98 -1.15 12.87 10.85
N GLU A 99 -0.33 12.59 9.84
CA GLU A 99 0.95 13.26 9.63
C GLU A 99 0.83 14.51 8.73
N HIS A 100 -0.14 14.52 7.81
CA HIS A 100 -0.34 15.54 6.78
C HIS A 100 -1.83 15.88 6.60
N PRO A 101 -2.54 16.36 7.63
CA PRO A 101 -3.98 16.64 7.55
C PRO A 101 -4.33 17.69 6.48
N GLU A 102 -3.42 18.64 6.22
CA GLU A 102 -3.57 19.68 5.19
C GLU A 102 -3.55 19.14 3.75
N ARG A 103 -3.12 17.90 3.56
CA ARG A 103 -3.02 17.23 2.26
C ARG A 103 -4.23 16.35 1.97
N VAL A 104 -5.17 16.25 2.90
CA VAL A 104 -6.32 15.33 2.84
C VAL A 104 -7.62 16.09 2.82
N LYS A 105 -8.30 16.03 1.69
CA LYS A 105 -9.63 16.65 1.54
C LYS A 105 -10.74 15.82 2.17
N ALA A 106 -10.67 14.50 2.02
CA ALA A 106 -11.59 13.56 2.64
C ALA A 106 -10.96 12.16 2.72
N LEU A 107 -11.46 11.34 3.68
CA LEU A 107 -11.09 9.95 3.84
C LEU A 107 -12.29 9.05 3.60
N ILE A 108 -12.10 8.00 2.79
CA ILE A 108 -13.05 6.90 2.62
C ILE A 108 -12.30 5.63 3.05
N LEU A 109 -12.69 5.08 4.19
CA LEU A 109 -11.96 3.98 4.83
C LEU A 109 -12.81 2.71 4.85
N ASN A 110 -12.28 1.64 4.31
CA ASN A 110 -12.92 0.33 4.32
C ASN A 110 -11.99 -0.71 4.96
N GLY A 111 -12.39 -1.26 6.10
CA GLY A 111 -11.66 -2.33 6.79
C GLY A 111 -10.33 -1.93 7.41
N GLY A 112 -10.12 -0.63 7.70
CA GLY A 112 -8.91 -0.13 8.35
C GLY A 112 -8.92 -0.38 9.86
N ASN A 113 -7.73 -0.60 10.43
CA ASN A 113 -7.49 -0.76 11.86
C ASN A 113 -6.07 -0.29 12.20
N LEU A 114 -5.92 0.85 12.83
CA LEU A 114 -4.61 1.36 13.25
C LEU A 114 -3.97 0.56 14.37
N ASP A 115 -4.78 -0.13 15.18
CA ASP A 115 -4.33 -0.93 16.30
C ASP A 115 -4.68 -2.41 16.06
N PRO A 116 -3.70 -3.33 16.11
CA PRO A 116 -3.96 -4.78 16.06
C PRO A 116 -4.99 -5.25 17.08
N ALA A 117 -5.09 -4.60 18.26
CA ALA A 117 -6.08 -4.92 19.28
C ALA A 117 -7.53 -4.67 18.82
N GLY A 118 -7.74 -3.82 17.80
CA GLY A 118 -9.05 -3.59 17.16
C GLY A 118 -9.53 -4.75 16.28
N VAL A 119 -8.67 -5.72 15.96
CA VAL A 119 -9.01 -6.89 15.13
C VAL A 119 -9.44 -8.06 16.01
N LYS A 120 -10.56 -8.69 15.67
CA LYS A 120 -11.02 -9.89 16.40
C LYS A 120 -9.94 -10.96 16.44
N ARG A 121 -9.73 -11.59 17.59
CA ARG A 121 -8.68 -12.61 17.80
C ARG A 121 -8.81 -13.81 16.84
N SER A 122 -10.03 -14.14 16.43
CA SER A 122 -10.30 -15.18 15.41
C SER A 122 -9.74 -14.83 14.03
N THR A 123 -9.55 -13.54 13.74
CA THR A 123 -8.93 -13.06 12.48
C THR A 123 -7.42 -12.87 12.64
N GLN A 124 -6.95 -12.43 13.80
CA GLN A 124 -5.52 -12.22 14.07
C GLN A 124 -4.73 -13.53 14.04
N LEU A 125 -5.25 -14.58 14.69
CA LEU A 125 -4.53 -15.84 14.87
C LEU A 125 -4.15 -16.53 13.54
N PRO A 126 -5.03 -16.67 12.54
CA PRO A 126 -4.66 -17.20 11.22
C PRO A 126 -3.59 -16.35 10.52
N ILE A 127 -3.65 -15.01 10.64
CA ILE A 127 -2.68 -14.10 10.04
C ILE A 127 -1.30 -14.29 10.68
N GLU A 128 -1.23 -14.35 12.03
CA GLU A 128 0.03 -14.58 12.76
C GLU A 128 0.65 -15.94 12.42
N ILE A 129 -0.16 -17.01 12.34
CA ILE A 129 0.28 -18.35 11.98
C ILE A 129 0.81 -18.34 10.54
N GLY A 130 0.04 -17.78 9.60
CA GLY A 130 0.44 -17.67 8.19
C GLY A 130 1.76 -16.90 8.02
N TYR A 131 1.92 -15.77 8.73
CA TYR A 131 3.15 -15.00 8.73
C TYR A 131 4.35 -15.80 9.26
N ARG A 132 4.20 -16.53 10.39
CA ARG A 132 5.26 -17.38 10.96
C ARG A 132 5.68 -18.47 9.98
N ILE A 133 4.72 -19.12 9.33
CA ILE A 133 4.97 -20.15 8.32
C ILE A 133 5.71 -19.55 7.12
N ALA A 134 5.20 -18.48 6.54
CA ALA A 134 5.81 -17.80 5.39
C ALA A 134 7.25 -17.35 5.70
N ARG A 135 7.47 -16.75 6.89
CA ARG A 135 8.80 -16.34 7.35
C ARG A 135 9.77 -17.52 7.49
N HIS A 136 9.30 -18.66 8.01
CA HIS A 136 10.11 -19.86 8.15
C HIS A 136 10.58 -20.39 6.77
N PHE A 137 9.67 -20.47 5.80
CA PHE A 137 10.01 -20.90 4.44
C PHE A 137 10.92 -19.90 3.72
N ALA A 138 10.68 -18.59 3.88
CA ALA A 138 11.52 -17.55 3.29
C ALA A 138 12.96 -17.61 3.84
N ALA A 139 13.13 -17.83 5.15
CA ALA A 139 14.45 -17.99 5.77
C ALA A 139 15.20 -19.20 5.22
N ARG A 140 14.53 -20.35 5.07
CA ARG A 140 15.12 -21.59 4.50
C ARG A 140 15.49 -21.41 3.03
N SER A 141 14.66 -20.74 2.24
CA SER A 141 14.97 -20.41 0.83
C SER A 141 16.19 -19.50 0.69
N ALA A 142 16.33 -18.50 1.57
CA ALA A 142 17.47 -17.59 1.56
C ALA A 142 18.77 -18.33 1.94
N GLU A 143 18.70 -19.22 2.93
CA GLU A 143 19.83 -20.05 3.35
C GLU A 143 20.23 -21.06 2.25
N ALA A 144 19.26 -21.69 1.58
CA ALA A 144 19.51 -22.60 0.46
C ALA A 144 20.19 -21.89 -0.73
N ARG A 145 19.76 -20.66 -1.05
CA ARG A 145 20.41 -19.83 -2.08
C ARG A 145 21.86 -19.51 -1.72
N LYS A 146 22.10 -19.08 -0.48
CA LYS A 146 23.45 -18.77 0.01
C LYS A 146 24.38 -19.98 -0.04
N ASN A 147 23.86 -21.15 0.30
CA ASN A 147 24.62 -22.40 0.23
C ASN A 147 24.93 -22.81 -1.22
N ALA A 148 23.99 -22.64 -2.16
CA ALA A 148 24.22 -22.88 -3.59
C ALA A 148 25.29 -21.95 -4.17
N GLU A 149 25.24 -20.66 -3.83
CA GLU A 149 26.26 -19.67 -4.23
C GLU A 149 27.64 -20.03 -3.69
N MET A 150 27.76 -20.54 -2.44
CA MET A 150 29.05 -20.99 -1.88
C MET A 150 29.59 -22.25 -2.57
N LEU A 151 28.71 -23.08 -3.12
CA LEU A 151 29.10 -24.31 -3.84
C LEU A 151 29.33 -24.10 -5.33
N GLY A 152 29.14 -22.86 -5.84
CA GLY A 152 29.33 -22.51 -7.24
C GLY A 152 28.29 -23.14 -8.18
N LEU A 153 27.06 -23.40 -7.67
CA LEU A 153 25.93 -23.98 -8.39
C LEU A 153 24.96 -22.90 -8.88
#